data_17788fc3f6a099932c32d62d6b9e57ce
#
_entry.id   17788fc3f6a099932c32d62d6b9e57ce
#
_cell.length_a   1.000
_cell.length_b   1.000
_cell.length_c   1.000
_cell.angle_alpha   90.00
_cell.angle_beta   90.00
_cell.angle_gamma   90.00
#
_symmetry.space_group_name_H-M   'P 1'
#
loop_
_entity.id
_entity.type
_entity.pdbx_description
1 polymer ?
#
loop_
_entity_poly.entity_id
_entity_poly.type
_entity_poly.pdbx_seq_one_letter_code
_entity_poly.pdbx_strand_id
1 'polypeptide(L)'
;ITQQNKTSYTKLLLSFSGAFLLALTLFDLLPEVYHHLDAKTTGLCIMGGILLQIILEFFSKGAEHGHVHIHKDETDFPWLLFISLCLHSFLEGFPIHEHNDMVYGVLIHKIPIAALISAFLLQSNFSKVQIISFLMVFTAMTPLGTFISNTSEISTDYLTMINAIVIGIFFHISTTILFESSEGHKFNLSKLIAIILGVGIAYII
;
A
#
# COMPACT_ATOMS: atom_id res chain seq x y z
N ILE A 1 10.84 26.82 -0.99
CA ILE A 1 10.99 25.48 -0.39
C ILE A 1 11.87 24.71 -1.36
N THR A 2 13.12 24.44 -0.97
CA THR A 2 14.10 23.74 -1.79
C THR A 2 13.65 22.31 -2.06
N GLN A 3 14.01 21.74 -3.21
CA GLN A 3 13.65 20.39 -3.66
C GLN A 3 14.06 19.32 -2.61
N GLN A 4 15.14 19.54 -1.89
CA GLN A 4 15.65 18.70 -0.81
C GLN A 4 14.69 18.61 0.39
N ASN A 5 13.99 19.70 0.74
CA ASN A 5 12.99 19.69 1.81
C ASN A 5 11.72 18.92 1.43
N LYS A 6 11.28 18.97 0.16
CA LYS A 6 10.11 18.21 -0.31
C LYS A 6 10.36 16.70 -0.17
N THR A 7 11.54 16.22 -0.56
CA THR A 7 11.91 14.80 -0.45
C THR A 7 11.94 14.33 1.01
N SER A 8 12.38 15.17 1.95
CA SER A 8 12.42 14.84 3.37
C SER A 8 11.01 14.67 3.97
N TYR A 9 10.08 15.57 3.66
CA TYR A 9 8.69 15.46 4.15
C TYR A 9 7.97 14.24 3.59
N THR A 10 8.19 13.91 2.32
CA THR A 10 7.59 12.71 1.71
C THR A 10 8.10 11.43 2.38
N LYS A 11 9.42 11.35 2.69
CA LYS A 11 10.01 10.21 3.42
C LYS A 11 9.42 10.07 4.83
N LEU A 12 9.19 11.16 5.54
CA LEU A 12 8.56 11.14 6.87
C LEU A 12 7.09 10.69 6.79
N LEU A 13 6.35 11.20 5.82
CA LEU A 13 4.96 10.81 5.60
C LEU A 13 4.84 9.33 5.23
N LEU A 14 5.73 8.82 4.37
CA LEU A 14 5.81 7.40 4.06
C LEU A 14 6.13 6.56 5.30
N SER A 15 7.10 6.98 6.12
CA SER A 15 7.45 6.23 7.34
C SER A 15 6.31 6.20 8.34
N PHE A 16 5.59 7.32 8.50
CA PHE A 16 4.37 7.39 9.32
C PHE A 16 3.28 6.45 8.78
N SER A 17 2.97 6.56 7.49
CA SER A 17 1.90 5.78 6.87
C SER A 17 2.19 4.28 6.85
N GLY A 18 3.44 3.87 6.61
CA GLY A 18 3.85 2.47 6.67
C GLY A 18 3.75 1.90 8.09
N ALA A 19 4.19 2.67 9.10
CA ALA A 19 4.08 2.25 10.50
C ALA A 19 2.62 2.17 10.96
N PHE A 20 1.80 3.12 10.56
CA PHE A 20 0.37 3.14 10.87
C PHE A 20 -0.36 1.95 10.25
N LEU A 21 -0.14 1.67 8.96
CA LEU A 21 -0.73 0.53 8.27
C LEU A 21 -0.27 -0.80 8.87
N LEU A 22 1.03 -0.92 9.18
CA LEU A 22 1.57 -2.12 9.84
C LEU A 22 0.92 -2.37 11.20
N ALA A 23 0.76 -1.31 11.99
CA ALA A 23 0.17 -1.40 13.32
C ALA A 23 -1.31 -1.83 13.27
N LEU A 24 -2.14 -1.21 12.41
CA LEU A 24 -3.53 -1.65 12.21
C LEU A 24 -3.61 -3.10 11.72
N THR A 25 -2.73 -3.48 10.79
CA THR A 25 -2.68 -4.87 10.32
C THR A 25 -2.40 -5.86 11.46
N LEU A 26 -1.50 -5.49 12.38
CA LEU A 26 -1.11 -6.33 13.53
C LEU A 26 -2.16 -6.33 14.64
N PHE A 27 -2.80 -5.18 14.90
CA PHE A 27 -3.70 -5.04 16.04
C PHE A 27 -5.11 -5.53 15.73
N ASP A 28 -5.58 -5.33 14.50
CA ASP A 28 -6.97 -5.59 14.13
C ASP A 28 -7.09 -6.77 13.17
N LEU A 29 -6.48 -6.69 12.00
CA LEU A 29 -6.73 -7.64 10.93
C LEU A 29 -6.11 -9.02 11.19
N LEU A 30 -4.88 -9.08 11.71
CA LEU A 30 -4.19 -10.35 11.98
C LEU A 30 -4.87 -11.18 13.07
N PRO A 31 -5.25 -10.63 14.24
CA PRO A 31 -5.96 -11.38 15.26
C PRO A 31 -7.27 -11.99 14.75
N GLU A 32 -8.04 -11.22 13.95
CA GLU A 32 -9.30 -11.71 13.43
C GLU A 32 -9.14 -12.90 12.48
N VAL A 33 -8.20 -12.83 11.54
CA VAL A 33 -7.95 -13.95 10.64
C VAL A 33 -7.55 -15.23 11.41
N TYR A 34 -6.77 -15.10 12.50
CA TYR A 34 -6.41 -16.24 13.35
C TYR A 34 -7.58 -16.78 14.18
N HIS A 35 -8.64 -16.01 14.37
CA HIS A 35 -9.88 -16.50 15.00
C HIS A 35 -10.71 -17.39 14.09
N HIS A 36 -10.63 -17.18 12.79
CA HIS A 36 -11.48 -17.85 11.80
C HIS A 36 -10.76 -18.96 11.01
N LEU A 37 -9.45 -18.91 10.88
CA LEU A 37 -8.64 -19.87 10.15
C LEU A 37 -7.62 -20.55 11.06
N ASP A 38 -7.27 -21.79 10.75
CA ASP A 38 -6.15 -22.48 11.41
C ASP A 38 -4.80 -21.78 11.09
N ALA A 39 -3.85 -21.90 12.03
CA ALA A 39 -2.57 -21.20 11.94
C ALA A 39 -1.75 -21.55 10.69
N LYS A 40 -1.85 -22.78 10.17
CA LYS A 40 -1.10 -23.21 8.98
C LYS A 40 -1.69 -22.60 7.72
N THR A 41 -3.01 -22.62 7.57
CA THR A 41 -3.73 -22.00 6.45
C THR A 41 -3.52 -20.47 6.47
N THR A 42 -3.65 -19.83 7.64
CA THR A 42 -3.37 -18.39 7.81
C THR A 42 -1.95 -18.06 7.37
N GLY A 43 -0.95 -18.78 7.87
CA GLY A 43 0.45 -18.57 7.49
C GLY A 43 0.71 -18.76 6.01
N LEU A 44 0.06 -19.74 5.37
CA LEU A 44 0.18 -20.00 3.93
C LEU A 44 -0.41 -18.84 3.11
N CYS A 45 -1.58 -18.35 3.49
CA CYS A 45 -2.23 -17.21 2.83
C CYS A 45 -1.41 -15.93 2.97
N ILE A 46 -0.91 -15.63 4.18
CA ILE A 46 -0.03 -14.47 4.42
C ILE A 46 1.24 -14.56 3.56
N MET A 47 1.89 -15.74 3.53
CA MET A 47 3.06 -15.95 2.68
C MET A 47 2.74 -15.79 1.21
N GLY A 48 1.57 -16.28 0.77
CA GLY A 48 1.06 -16.08 -0.58
C GLY A 48 0.88 -14.61 -0.92
N GLY A 49 0.38 -13.82 0.02
CA GLY A 49 0.23 -12.36 -0.10
C GLY A 49 1.57 -11.63 -0.23
N ILE A 50 2.57 -12.01 0.58
CA ILE A 50 3.93 -11.47 0.48
C ILE A 50 4.52 -11.78 -0.91
N LEU A 51 4.42 -13.03 -1.36
CA LEU A 51 4.94 -13.43 -2.68
C LEU A 51 4.21 -12.72 -3.82
N LEU A 52 2.88 -12.58 -3.72
CA LEU A 52 2.09 -11.82 -4.69
C LEU A 52 2.57 -10.38 -4.77
N GLN A 53 2.77 -9.73 -3.62
CA GLN A 53 3.23 -8.34 -3.57
C GLN A 53 4.64 -8.17 -4.13
N ILE A 54 5.57 -9.10 -3.87
CA ILE A 54 6.90 -9.10 -4.49
C ILE A 54 6.80 -9.16 -6.02
N ILE A 55 5.87 -9.97 -6.55
CA ILE A 55 5.63 -10.07 -8.00
C ILE A 55 5.05 -8.77 -8.54
N LEU A 56 4.06 -8.18 -7.86
CA LEU A 56 3.46 -6.90 -8.27
C LEU A 56 4.50 -5.78 -8.24
N GLU A 57 5.34 -5.73 -7.21
CA GLU A 57 6.42 -4.76 -7.07
C GLU A 57 7.47 -4.89 -8.18
N PHE A 58 7.83 -6.11 -8.55
CA PHE A 58 8.73 -6.35 -9.69
C PHE A 58 8.18 -5.72 -10.98
N PHE A 59 6.89 -5.84 -11.24
CA PHE A 59 6.25 -5.24 -12.41
C PHE A 59 6.00 -3.73 -12.27
N SER A 60 5.78 -3.23 -11.06
CA SER A 60 5.62 -1.80 -10.78
C SER A 60 6.96 -1.05 -10.65
N LYS A 61 8.09 -1.76 -10.69
CA LYS A 61 9.45 -1.19 -10.53
C LYS A 61 9.60 -0.38 -9.23
N GLY A 62 8.96 -0.80 -8.15
CA GLY A 62 9.03 -0.15 -6.85
C GLY A 62 8.27 1.18 -6.75
N ALA A 63 7.30 1.43 -7.61
CA ALA A 63 6.51 2.66 -7.61
C ALA A 63 5.80 2.94 -6.27
N GLU A 64 5.44 1.89 -5.55
CA GLU A 64 4.74 1.94 -4.25
C GLU A 64 5.66 2.43 -3.11
N HIS A 65 6.97 2.37 -3.29
CA HIS A 65 7.97 2.80 -2.30
C HIS A 65 8.70 4.09 -2.69
N GLY A 66 8.31 4.68 -3.82
CA GLY A 66 8.90 5.95 -4.28
C GLY A 66 10.13 5.81 -5.19
N HIS A 67 10.47 4.60 -5.61
CA HIS A 67 11.58 4.33 -6.53
C HIS A 67 11.12 4.16 -7.97
N VAL A 68 10.43 5.16 -8.52
CA VAL A 68 10.02 5.10 -9.94
C VAL A 68 11.14 5.63 -10.82
N HIS A 69 11.78 4.73 -11.55
CA HIS A 69 12.74 5.05 -12.61
C HIS A 69 12.13 4.75 -13.97
N ILE A 70 11.46 5.72 -14.59
CA ILE A 70 11.16 5.66 -16.02
C ILE A 70 12.16 6.56 -16.72
N HIS A 71 12.77 6.05 -17.79
CA HIS A 71 13.58 6.87 -18.66
C HIS A 71 12.68 7.89 -19.37
N LYS A 72 13.15 9.15 -19.45
CA LYS A 72 12.39 10.25 -20.08
C LYS A 72 12.03 9.98 -21.56
N ASP A 73 12.61 8.95 -22.15
CA ASP A 73 12.42 8.57 -23.55
C ASP A 73 11.34 7.49 -23.75
N GLU A 74 10.74 6.95 -22.67
CA GLU A 74 9.63 6.01 -22.80
C GLU A 74 8.36 6.76 -23.20
N THR A 75 7.90 6.52 -24.41
CA THR A 75 6.65 7.07 -24.99
C THR A 75 5.48 6.13 -24.78
N ASP A 76 5.73 4.87 -24.48
CA ASP A 76 4.72 3.84 -24.34
C ASP A 76 4.09 3.86 -22.96
N PHE A 77 2.76 3.67 -22.92
CA PHE A 77 2.01 3.63 -21.67
C PHE A 77 2.51 2.47 -20.79
N PRO A 78 2.81 2.70 -19.49
CA PRO A 78 3.40 1.71 -18.59
C PRO A 78 2.36 0.70 -18.09
N TRP A 79 1.88 -0.18 -18.98
CA TRP A 79 0.81 -1.14 -18.67
C TRP A 79 1.09 -2.03 -17.47
N LEU A 80 2.33 -2.53 -17.32
CA LEU A 80 2.69 -3.41 -16.21
C LEU A 80 2.62 -2.67 -14.87
N LEU A 81 3.16 -1.45 -14.81
CA LEU A 81 3.04 -0.57 -13.65
C LEU A 81 1.56 -0.32 -13.31
N PHE A 82 0.76 0.06 -14.32
CA PHE A 82 -0.65 0.37 -14.14
C PHE A 82 -1.44 -0.82 -13.59
N ILE A 83 -1.30 -1.99 -14.21
CA ILE A 83 -2.01 -3.21 -13.80
C ILE A 83 -1.59 -3.64 -12.39
N SER A 84 -0.29 -3.61 -12.07
CA SER A 84 0.22 -3.98 -10.75
C SER A 84 -0.35 -3.08 -9.66
N LEU A 85 -0.34 -1.76 -9.87
CA LEU A 85 -0.90 -0.78 -8.93
C LEU A 85 -2.42 -0.93 -8.79
N CYS A 86 -3.13 -1.23 -9.88
CA CYS A 86 -4.57 -1.46 -9.84
C CYS A 86 -4.93 -2.74 -9.07
N LEU A 87 -4.19 -3.84 -9.30
CA LEU A 87 -4.41 -5.10 -8.57
C LEU A 87 -4.13 -4.95 -7.07
N HIS A 88 -2.99 -4.34 -6.73
CA HIS A 88 -2.69 -4.02 -5.34
C HIS A 88 -3.80 -3.18 -4.71
N SER A 89 -4.19 -2.08 -5.35
CA SER A 89 -5.22 -1.16 -4.88
C SER A 89 -6.60 -1.81 -4.75
N PHE A 90 -6.90 -2.77 -5.60
CA PHE A 90 -8.13 -3.56 -5.54
C PHE A 90 -8.15 -4.48 -4.32
N LEU A 91 -7.06 -5.22 -4.09
CA LEU A 91 -6.96 -6.16 -2.98
C LEU A 91 -7.00 -5.47 -1.62
N GLU A 92 -6.36 -4.32 -1.46
CA GLU A 92 -6.39 -3.55 -0.21
C GLU A 92 -7.80 -3.06 0.19
N GLY A 93 -8.75 -3.10 -0.76
CA GLY A 93 -10.15 -2.75 -0.51
C GLY A 93 -10.96 -3.82 0.23
N PHE A 94 -10.53 -5.09 0.21
CA PHE A 94 -11.32 -6.19 0.78
C PHE A 94 -11.50 -6.10 2.30
N PRO A 95 -10.46 -5.89 3.12
CA PRO A 95 -10.61 -5.84 4.57
C PRO A 95 -11.37 -4.62 5.09
N ILE A 96 -11.58 -3.60 4.26
CA ILE A 96 -12.29 -2.37 4.67
C ILE A 96 -13.76 -2.65 5.05
N HIS A 97 -14.35 -3.72 4.54
CA HIS A 97 -15.74 -4.08 4.82
C HIS A 97 -16.00 -4.39 6.30
N GLU A 98 -15.14 -5.17 6.91
CA GLU A 98 -15.32 -5.70 8.27
C GLU A 98 -14.69 -4.78 9.32
N HIS A 99 -13.70 -3.97 8.92
CA HIS A 99 -12.92 -3.09 9.78
C HIS A 99 -12.98 -1.64 9.33
N ASN A 100 -13.83 -0.86 9.95
CA ASN A 100 -13.95 0.57 9.65
C ASN A 100 -12.61 1.32 9.81
N ASP A 101 -11.77 0.88 10.73
CA ASP A 101 -10.49 1.54 11.04
C ASP A 101 -9.44 1.30 9.95
N MET A 102 -9.55 0.17 9.21
CA MET A 102 -8.72 -0.10 8.03
C MET A 102 -8.90 0.94 6.90
N VAL A 103 -10.05 1.64 6.85
CA VAL A 103 -10.24 2.79 5.94
C VAL A 103 -9.16 3.84 6.15
N TYR A 104 -8.85 4.16 7.41
CA TYR A 104 -7.81 5.16 7.74
C TYR A 104 -6.43 4.64 7.36
N GLY A 105 -6.14 3.36 7.60
CA GLY A 105 -4.88 2.72 7.21
C GLY A 105 -4.60 2.85 5.73
N VAL A 106 -5.55 2.39 4.93
CA VAL A 106 -5.47 2.42 3.47
C VAL A 106 -5.43 3.86 2.94
N LEU A 107 -6.27 4.76 3.46
CA LEU A 107 -6.32 6.15 3.00
C LEU A 107 -5.01 6.89 3.29
N ILE A 108 -4.49 6.79 4.52
CA ILE A 108 -3.25 7.45 4.94
C ILE A 108 -2.05 6.91 4.16
N HIS A 109 -2.02 5.60 3.88
CA HIS A 109 -0.99 4.99 3.05
C HIS A 109 -1.09 5.44 1.57
N LYS A 110 -2.30 5.55 1.04
CA LYS A 110 -2.54 5.89 -0.36
C LYS A 110 -2.18 7.35 -0.72
N ILE A 111 -2.31 8.29 0.22
CA ILE A 111 -2.01 9.70 -0.03
C ILE A 111 -0.56 9.92 -0.51
N PRO A 112 0.50 9.47 0.20
CA PRO A 112 1.87 9.65 -0.25
C PRO A 112 2.16 8.92 -1.56
N ILE A 113 1.59 7.75 -1.78
CA ILE A 113 1.76 6.98 -3.01
C ILE A 113 1.11 7.70 -4.20
N ALA A 114 -0.12 8.17 -4.05
CA ALA A 114 -0.80 8.94 -5.09
C ALA A 114 -0.03 10.22 -5.45
N ALA A 115 0.56 10.90 -4.45
CA ALA A 115 1.40 12.08 -4.66
C ALA A 115 2.68 11.73 -5.46
N LEU A 116 3.34 10.62 -5.13
CA LEU A 116 4.54 10.15 -5.83
C LEU A 116 4.23 9.75 -7.27
N ILE A 117 3.18 8.94 -7.49
CA ILE A 117 2.75 8.51 -8.82
C ILE A 117 2.34 9.72 -9.67
N SER A 118 1.59 10.68 -9.08
CA SER A 118 1.18 11.90 -9.77
C SER A 118 2.39 12.75 -10.17
N ALA A 119 3.34 12.94 -9.26
CA ALA A 119 4.56 13.70 -9.55
C ALA A 119 5.38 13.04 -10.68
N PHE A 120 5.41 11.71 -10.70
CA PHE A 120 6.06 10.92 -11.71
C PHE A 120 5.37 11.05 -13.09
N LEU A 121 4.04 10.80 -13.15
CA LEU A 121 3.28 10.91 -14.39
C LEU A 121 3.31 12.31 -14.99
N LEU A 122 3.36 13.36 -14.16
CA LEU A 122 3.48 14.75 -14.62
C LEU A 122 4.86 15.08 -15.22
N GLN A 123 5.89 14.29 -14.92
CA GLN A 123 7.23 14.43 -15.50
C GLN A 123 7.43 13.57 -16.77
N SER A 124 6.48 12.71 -17.09
CA SER A 124 6.48 11.87 -18.29
C SER A 124 5.95 12.64 -19.51
N ASN A 125 6.08 12.02 -20.68
CA ASN A 125 5.55 12.56 -21.95
C ASN A 125 4.05 12.21 -22.17
N PHE A 126 3.34 11.71 -21.14
CA PHE A 126 1.94 11.33 -21.28
C PHE A 126 1.01 12.55 -21.38
N SER A 127 -0.05 12.40 -22.16
CA SER A 127 -1.09 13.42 -22.25
C SER A 127 -1.83 13.57 -20.90
N LYS A 128 -2.38 14.76 -20.66
CA LYS A 128 -3.18 15.02 -19.45
C LYS A 128 -4.34 14.02 -19.30
N VAL A 129 -4.94 13.60 -20.40
CA VAL A 129 -6.04 12.62 -20.39
C VAL A 129 -5.54 11.26 -19.89
N GLN A 130 -4.39 10.79 -20.38
CA GLN A 130 -3.79 9.53 -19.91
C GLN A 130 -3.47 9.58 -18.42
N ILE A 131 -2.88 10.68 -17.94
CA ILE A 131 -2.55 10.86 -16.52
C ILE A 131 -3.82 10.84 -15.65
N ILE A 132 -4.84 11.62 -16.04
CA ILE A 132 -6.10 11.68 -15.29
C ILE A 132 -6.80 10.32 -15.30
N SER A 133 -6.87 9.65 -16.45
CA SER A 133 -7.48 8.31 -16.55
C SER A 133 -6.75 7.28 -15.70
N PHE A 134 -5.42 7.30 -15.70
CA PHE A 134 -4.60 6.43 -14.85
C PHE A 134 -4.97 6.62 -13.37
N LEU A 135 -4.92 7.86 -12.89
CA LEU A 135 -5.19 8.18 -11.50
C LEU A 135 -6.64 7.87 -11.09
N MET A 136 -7.61 8.15 -11.97
CA MET A 136 -9.02 7.86 -11.72
C MET A 136 -9.28 6.35 -11.58
N VAL A 137 -8.75 5.53 -12.49
CA VAL A 137 -8.90 4.08 -12.41
C VAL A 137 -8.17 3.53 -11.19
N PHE A 138 -6.91 3.93 -10.96
CA PHE A 138 -6.14 3.51 -9.79
C PHE A 138 -6.87 3.81 -8.48
N THR A 139 -7.40 5.03 -8.31
CA THR A 139 -8.12 5.40 -7.08
C THR A 139 -9.47 4.73 -6.92
N ALA A 140 -10.13 4.35 -8.03
CA ALA A 140 -11.40 3.63 -8.01
C ALA A 140 -11.26 2.15 -7.64
N MET A 141 -10.05 1.57 -7.72
CA MET A 141 -9.85 0.13 -7.46
C MET A 141 -10.12 -0.25 -6.01
N THR A 142 -9.71 0.56 -5.02
CA THR A 142 -9.99 0.29 -3.60
C THR A 142 -11.49 0.29 -3.29
N PRO A 143 -12.26 1.34 -3.63
CA PRO A 143 -13.71 1.29 -3.47
C PRO A 143 -14.38 0.12 -4.22
N LEU A 144 -13.85 -0.26 -5.38
CA LEU A 144 -14.36 -1.41 -6.13
C LEU A 144 -14.11 -2.73 -5.37
N GLY A 145 -12.93 -2.91 -4.80
CA GLY A 145 -12.62 -4.06 -3.93
C GLY A 145 -13.57 -4.15 -2.74
N THR A 146 -13.77 -3.04 -2.04
CA THR A 146 -14.73 -2.95 -0.92
C THR A 146 -16.16 -3.23 -1.38
N PHE A 147 -16.58 -2.71 -2.52
CA PHE A 147 -17.92 -2.96 -3.07
C PHE A 147 -18.12 -4.43 -3.38
N ILE A 148 -17.13 -5.10 -4.01
CA ILE A 148 -17.21 -6.52 -4.32
C ILE A 148 -17.22 -7.36 -3.04
N SER A 149 -16.38 -7.04 -2.07
CA SER A 149 -16.37 -7.70 -0.75
C SER A 149 -17.74 -7.62 -0.07
N ASN A 150 -18.41 -6.47 -0.16
CA ASN A 150 -19.74 -6.23 0.46
C ASN A 150 -20.92 -6.88 -0.25
N THR A 151 -20.88 -6.99 -1.58
CA THR A 151 -22.03 -7.39 -2.39
C THR A 151 -21.97 -8.82 -2.89
N SER A 152 -20.77 -9.45 -2.85
CA SER A 152 -20.58 -10.82 -3.30
C SER A 152 -21.08 -11.81 -2.26
N GLU A 153 -21.74 -12.88 -2.71
CA GLU A 153 -22.08 -14.04 -1.86
C GLU A 153 -20.85 -14.94 -1.61
N ILE A 154 -19.69 -14.29 -1.36
CA ILE A 154 -18.46 -15.01 -1.01
C ILE A 154 -18.62 -15.51 0.43
N SER A 155 -18.34 -16.82 0.66
CA SER A 155 -18.41 -17.36 2.02
C SER A 155 -17.37 -16.69 2.94
N THR A 156 -17.69 -16.58 4.22
CA THR A 156 -16.81 -15.98 5.24
C THR A 156 -15.41 -16.58 5.21
N ASP A 157 -15.28 -17.91 5.02
CA ASP A 157 -13.97 -18.57 4.97
C ASP A 157 -13.10 -18.05 3.82
N TYR A 158 -13.67 -17.86 2.62
CA TYR A 158 -12.93 -17.31 1.48
C TYR A 158 -12.59 -15.84 1.67
N LEU A 159 -13.48 -15.03 2.25
CA LEU A 159 -13.18 -13.64 2.58
C LEU A 159 -12.03 -13.55 3.59
N THR A 160 -12.06 -14.39 4.63
CA THR A 160 -10.97 -14.45 5.61
C THR A 160 -9.64 -14.90 4.97
N MET A 161 -9.64 -15.84 4.03
CA MET A 161 -8.44 -16.19 3.25
C MET A 161 -7.91 -15.04 2.42
N ILE A 162 -8.80 -14.25 1.79
CA ILE A 162 -8.42 -13.04 1.04
C ILE A 162 -7.82 -12.02 2.00
N ASN A 163 -8.44 -11.79 3.16
CA ASN A 163 -7.92 -10.89 4.19
C ASN A 163 -6.53 -11.34 4.67
N ALA A 164 -6.30 -12.65 4.84
CA ALA A 164 -4.97 -13.18 5.16
C ALA A 164 -3.93 -12.90 4.06
N ILE A 165 -4.31 -12.98 2.78
CA ILE A 165 -3.45 -12.58 1.65
C ILE A 165 -3.15 -11.07 1.73
N VAL A 166 -4.15 -10.25 2.01
CA VAL A 166 -3.97 -8.79 2.15
C VAL A 166 -3.05 -8.43 3.33
N ILE A 167 -3.12 -9.16 4.45
CA ILE A 167 -2.14 -9.03 5.54
C ILE A 167 -0.71 -9.22 5.01
N GLY A 168 -0.47 -10.23 4.18
CA GLY A 168 0.83 -10.46 3.57
C GLY A 168 1.29 -9.31 2.67
N ILE A 169 0.38 -8.74 1.89
CA ILE A 169 0.62 -7.55 1.06
C ILE A 169 1.01 -6.36 1.96
N PHE A 170 0.22 -6.07 2.99
CA PHE A 170 0.49 -4.96 3.92
C PHE A 170 1.80 -5.14 4.69
N PHE A 171 2.14 -6.35 5.11
CA PHE A 171 3.42 -6.64 5.74
C PHE A 171 4.60 -6.33 4.83
N HIS A 172 4.54 -6.79 3.57
CA HIS A 172 5.61 -6.51 2.61
C HIS A 172 5.78 -5.01 2.38
N ILE A 173 4.72 -4.30 2.05
CA ILE A 173 4.75 -2.86 1.76
C ILE A 173 5.23 -2.06 2.95
N SER A 174 4.62 -2.29 4.12
CA SER A 174 4.95 -1.53 5.32
C SER A 174 6.40 -1.73 5.75
N THR A 175 6.89 -2.97 5.72
CA THR A 175 8.28 -3.28 6.09
C THR A 175 9.27 -2.71 5.07
N THR A 176 8.99 -2.80 3.77
CA THR A 176 9.82 -2.21 2.73
C THR A 176 9.92 -0.69 2.91
N ILE A 177 8.80 0.01 3.11
CA ILE A 177 8.79 1.46 3.40
C ILE A 177 9.61 1.79 4.64
N LEU A 178 9.48 1.02 5.72
CA LEU A 178 10.16 1.29 6.97
C LEU A 178 11.67 1.05 6.88
N PHE A 179 12.11 0.03 6.14
CA PHE A 179 13.52 -0.34 6.04
C PHE A 179 14.25 0.38 4.92
N GLU A 180 13.69 0.52 3.73
CA GLU A 180 14.34 1.20 2.59
C GLU A 180 14.53 2.70 2.82
N SER A 181 13.62 3.35 3.54
CA SER A 181 13.77 4.78 3.85
C SER A 181 14.97 5.10 4.76
N SER A 182 15.78 4.10 5.13
CA SER A 182 16.94 4.21 6.03
C SER A 182 18.29 4.28 5.29
N GLU A 183 18.39 5.11 4.25
CA GLU A 183 19.65 5.32 3.54
C GLU A 183 20.78 5.79 4.48
N GLY A 184 21.89 5.05 4.52
CA GLY A 184 23.16 5.48 5.09
C GLY A 184 23.36 5.24 6.58
N HIS A 185 22.66 4.31 7.24
CA HIS A 185 22.85 3.91 8.65
C HIS A 185 22.85 5.06 9.68
N LYS A 186 22.44 6.27 9.28
CA LYS A 186 22.34 7.39 10.22
C LYS A 186 21.00 7.33 10.94
N PHE A 187 21.05 7.32 12.27
CA PHE A 187 19.86 7.43 13.10
C PHE A 187 19.11 8.72 12.77
N ASN A 188 17.89 8.60 12.31
CA ASN A 188 17.02 9.73 11.99
C ASN A 188 15.91 9.83 13.04
N LEU A 189 16.11 10.69 14.03
CA LEU A 189 15.16 10.90 15.12
C LEU A 189 13.75 11.29 14.60
N SER A 190 13.69 12.13 13.58
CA SER A 190 12.38 12.55 13.00
C SER A 190 11.62 11.37 12.40
N LYS A 191 12.33 10.44 11.74
CA LYS A 191 11.74 9.22 11.22
C LYS A 191 11.24 8.31 12.35
N LEU A 192 12.04 8.13 13.40
CA LEU A 192 11.63 7.34 14.57
C LEU A 192 10.39 7.92 15.23
N ILE A 193 10.32 9.25 15.39
CA ILE A 193 9.14 9.92 15.92
C ILE A 193 7.92 9.69 15.01
N ALA A 194 8.07 9.79 13.69
CA ALA A 194 6.99 9.51 12.74
C ALA A 194 6.46 8.08 12.87
N ILE A 195 7.36 7.09 13.02
CA ILE A 195 7.00 5.68 13.24
C ILE A 195 6.23 5.51 14.55
N ILE A 196 6.77 6.05 15.66
CA ILE A 196 6.12 5.97 16.99
C ILE A 196 4.73 6.61 16.96
N LEU A 197 4.58 7.76 16.30
CA LEU A 197 3.30 8.43 16.14
C LEU A 197 2.32 7.57 15.32
N GLY A 198 2.78 6.96 14.22
CA GLY A 198 1.97 6.06 13.41
C GLY A 198 1.43 4.89 14.22
N VAL A 199 2.31 4.19 14.95
CA VAL A 199 1.92 3.06 15.82
C VAL A 199 0.99 3.54 16.96
N GLY A 200 1.32 4.66 17.62
CA GLY A 200 0.54 5.17 18.74
C GLY A 200 -0.87 5.59 18.34
N ILE A 201 -1.04 6.22 17.17
CA ILE A 201 -2.36 6.60 16.66
C ILE A 201 -3.16 5.35 16.28
N ALA A 202 -2.54 4.37 15.61
CA ALA A 202 -3.20 3.11 15.28
C ALA A 202 -3.68 2.33 16.49
N TYR A 203 -2.99 2.45 17.64
CA TYR A 203 -3.39 1.79 18.88
C TYR A 203 -4.59 2.47 19.58
N ILE A 204 -4.83 3.76 19.30
CA ILE A 204 -5.90 4.55 19.95
C ILE A 204 -7.22 4.49 19.18
N ILE A 205 -7.15 4.27 17.86
CA ILE A 205 -8.34 4.18 17.00
C ILE A 205 -8.98 2.83 17.16
#